data_755edf5e2fe2fed73d060030afdb5ff2
#
_entry.id   755edf5e2fe2fed73d060030afdb5ff2
#
_cell.length_a   1.000
_cell.length_b   1.000
_cell.length_c   1.000
_cell.angle_alpha   90.00
_cell.angle_beta   90.00
_cell.angle_gamma   90.00
#
_symmetry.space_group_name_H-M   'P 1'
#
loop_
_entity.id
_entity.type
_entity.pdbx_description
1 polymer ?
#
loop_
_entity_poly.entity_id
_entity_poly.type
_entity_poly.pdbx_seq_one_letter_code
_entity_poly.pdbx_strand_id
1 'polypeptide(L)'
;MTSYRLTQLKQLENESIHIIREVAAEFKNPVMLYSVGKDSAVMIRLAQKAFHPGKFPFPLMHIDTGYKFPEMYEFRDRFVKEIGARLIIEQNDEWINNKAHPFTLGPDKCCRYLKTQGLLDALNKHGFDAAFGGARRDEEKSRAKERVYSVRDSFGQWNPKNQRPELWNIYNSNIEDNEN
;
A
#
# COMPACT_ATOMS: atom_id res chain seq x y z
N MET A 1 36.67 11.24 -16.00
CA MET A 1 35.52 11.27 -15.08
C MET A 1 34.63 10.12 -15.44
N THR A 2 34.60 9.07 -14.62
CA THR A 2 33.69 7.93 -14.80
C THR A 2 32.25 8.38 -14.52
N SER A 3 31.43 8.45 -15.55
CA SER A 3 30.02 8.79 -15.44
C SER A 3 29.34 7.68 -14.60
N TYR A 4 28.94 8.01 -13.37
CA TYR A 4 28.18 7.10 -12.51
C TYR A 4 26.76 7.00 -13.06
N ARG A 5 26.49 5.94 -13.83
CA ARG A 5 25.15 5.64 -14.32
C ARG A 5 24.50 4.62 -13.42
N LEU A 6 23.47 5.04 -12.69
CA LEU A 6 22.59 4.10 -11.99
C LEU A 6 21.81 3.28 -13.02
N THR A 7 21.64 1.98 -12.74
CA THR A 7 20.68 1.17 -13.50
C THR A 7 19.26 1.64 -13.16
N GLN A 8 18.31 1.48 -14.07
CA GLN A 8 16.90 1.83 -13.84
C GLN A 8 16.35 1.24 -12.53
N LEU A 9 16.65 -0.02 -12.24
CA LEU A 9 16.22 -0.66 -10.98
C LEU A 9 16.80 0.02 -9.73
N LYS A 10 18.05 0.45 -9.77
CA LYS A 10 18.65 1.19 -8.66
C LYS A 10 18.06 2.59 -8.50
N GLN A 11 17.66 3.23 -9.59
CA GLN A 11 16.95 4.50 -9.53
C GLN A 11 15.58 4.34 -8.86
N LEU A 12 14.78 3.36 -9.29
CA LEU A 12 13.49 3.04 -8.70
C LEU A 12 13.61 2.62 -7.22
N GLU A 13 14.64 1.85 -6.87
CA GLU A 13 14.93 1.50 -5.48
C GLU A 13 15.21 2.74 -4.63
N ASN A 14 16.08 3.64 -5.12
CA ASN A 14 16.43 4.86 -4.41
C ASN A 14 15.23 5.81 -4.24
N GLU A 15 14.43 5.96 -5.28
CA GLU A 15 13.20 6.75 -5.25
C GLU A 15 12.20 6.17 -4.23
N SER A 16 11.98 4.86 -4.27
CA SER A 16 11.08 4.19 -3.32
C SER A 16 11.55 4.33 -1.87
N ILE A 17 12.85 4.20 -1.61
CA ILE A 17 13.45 4.43 -0.29
C ILE A 17 13.24 5.88 0.17
N HIS A 18 13.40 6.85 -0.75
CA HIS A 18 13.16 8.26 -0.45
C HIS A 18 11.70 8.51 -0.06
N ILE A 19 10.74 8.02 -0.86
CA ILE A 19 9.31 8.14 -0.60
C ILE A 19 8.94 7.54 0.77
N ILE A 20 9.45 6.33 1.07
CA ILE A 20 9.16 5.67 2.35
C ILE A 20 9.68 6.48 3.54
N ARG A 21 10.87 7.07 3.43
CA ARG A 21 11.43 7.95 4.47
C ARG A 21 10.66 9.24 4.63
N GLU A 22 10.24 9.85 3.51
CA GLU A 22 9.46 11.07 3.48
C GLU A 22 8.11 10.86 4.18
N VAL A 23 7.38 9.79 3.84
CA VAL A 23 6.12 9.46 4.51
C VAL A 23 6.32 9.27 6.02
N ALA A 24 7.35 8.55 6.43
CA ALA A 24 7.63 8.34 7.85
C ALA A 24 8.02 9.62 8.60
N ALA A 25 8.53 10.64 7.90
CA ALA A 25 8.88 11.93 8.48
C ALA A 25 7.71 12.92 8.50
N GLU A 26 6.84 12.89 7.50
CA GLU A 26 5.74 13.84 7.36
C GLU A 26 4.47 13.43 8.11
N PHE A 27 4.16 12.13 8.16
CA PHE A 27 2.92 11.62 8.73
C PHE A 27 3.14 11.10 10.15
N LYS A 28 2.15 11.34 11.03
CA LYS A 28 2.25 10.98 12.44
C LYS A 28 1.99 9.50 12.69
N ASN A 29 1.12 8.90 11.91
CA ASN A 29 0.67 7.52 12.10
C ASN A 29 0.52 6.78 10.76
N PRO A 30 1.60 6.56 10.01
CA PRO A 30 1.55 5.81 8.76
C PRO A 30 1.43 4.30 9.00
N VAL A 31 0.87 3.59 8.01
CA VAL A 31 0.76 2.13 8.02
C VAL A 31 1.13 1.56 6.65
N MET A 32 1.78 0.40 6.62
CA MET A 32 2.08 -0.29 5.36
C MET A 32 1.15 -1.48 5.17
N LEU A 33 0.42 -1.49 4.05
CA LEU A 33 -0.50 -2.58 3.71
C LEU A 33 0.28 -3.83 3.31
N TYR A 34 -0.05 -4.96 3.94
CA TYR A 34 0.59 -6.24 3.71
C TYR A 34 -0.42 -7.31 3.27
N SER A 35 -0.50 -7.53 1.97
CA SER A 35 -1.41 -8.53 1.37
C SER A 35 -0.83 -9.94 1.28
N VAL A 36 0.42 -10.14 1.70
CA VAL A 36 1.22 -11.39 1.50
C VAL A 36 1.54 -11.65 0.02
N GLY A 37 1.30 -10.67 -0.85
CA GLY A 37 1.64 -10.74 -2.27
C GLY A 37 3.06 -10.21 -2.55
N LYS A 38 3.54 -10.45 -3.77
CA LYS A 38 4.89 -10.04 -4.23
C LYS A 38 5.15 -8.54 -4.06
N ASP A 39 4.18 -7.69 -4.39
CA ASP A 39 4.36 -6.23 -4.37
C ASP A 39 4.47 -5.71 -2.93
N SER A 40 3.62 -6.21 -2.02
CA SER A 40 3.74 -5.88 -0.60
C SER A 40 5.01 -6.43 0.05
N ALA A 41 5.53 -7.57 -0.40
CA ALA A 41 6.81 -8.10 0.06
C ALA A 41 7.98 -7.21 -0.40
N VAL A 42 7.94 -6.71 -1.64
CA VAL A 42 8.94 -5.75 -2.15
C VAL A 42 8.89 -4.45 -1.34
N MET A 43 7.70 -3.90 -1.06
CA MET A 43 7.56 -2.70 -0.23
C MET A 43 8.17 -2.89 1.17
N ILE A 44 7.93 -4.02 1.82
CA ILE A 44 8.54 -4.33 3.13
C ILE A 44 10.06 -4.39 3.02
N ARG A 45 10.59 -5.01 1.96
CA ARG A 45 12.04 -5.06 1.75
C ARG A 45 12.64 -3.67 1.53
N LEU A 46 11.97 -2.81 0.80
CA LEU A 46 12.37 -1.42 0.62
C LEU A 46 12.32 -0.63 1.93
N ALA A 47 11.30 -0.85 2.77
CA ALA A 47 11.21 -0.27 4.10
C ALA A 47 12.35 -0.73 5.01
N GLN A 48 12.70 -2.02 4.99
CA GLN A 48 13.89 -2.51 5.70
C GLN A 48 15.16 -1.80 5.25
N LYS A 49 15.37 -1.62 3.95
CA LYS A 49 16.53 -0.89 3.41
C LYS A 49 16.50 0.60 3.79
N ALA A 50 15.31 1.22 3.77
CA ALA A 50 15.14 2.63 4.10
C ALA A 50 15.59 2.97 5.51
N PHE A 51 15.40 2.06 6.46
CA PHE A 51 15.70 2.29 7.87
C PHE A 51 16.86 1.46 8.44
N HIS A 52 17.56 0.72 7.57
CA HIS A 52 18.74 -0.04 8.00
C HIS A 52 19.80 0.86 8.68
N PRO A 53 20.41 0.45 9.83
CA PRO A 53 20.27 -0.85 10.51
C PRO A 53 19.08 -0.93 11.50
N GLY A 54 18.32 0.14 11.65
CA GLY A 54 17.13 0.18 12.51
C GLY A 54 15.93 -0.55 11.88
N LYS A 55 14.84 -0.57 12.63
CA LYS A 55 13.53 -1.05 12.14
C LYS A 55 12.73 0.11 11.58
N PHE A 56 11.87 -0.15 10.58
CA PHE A 56 10.94 0.88 10.12
C PHE A 56 9.90 1.22 11.22
N PRO A 57 9.51 2.51 11.35
CA PRO A 57 8.80 3.01 12.52
C PRO A 57 7.27 2.80 12.51
N PHE A 58 6.73 2.20 11.46
CA PHE A 58 5.29 2.02 11.26
C PHE A 58 4.90 0.55 11.26
N PRO A 59 3.63 0.21 11.57
CA PRO A 59 3.14 -1.16 11.53
C PRO A 59 2.86 -1.64 10.10
N LEU A 60 2.82 -2.96 9.96
CA LEU A 60 2.18 -3.63 8.83
C LEU A 60 0.71 -3.86 9.14
N MET A 61 -0.18 -3.74 8.16
CA MET A 61 -1.58 -4.05 8.31
C MET A 61 -2.05 -5.04 7.25
N HIS A 62 -2.65 -6.12 7.71
CA HIS A 62 -3.24 -7.15 6.88
C HIS A 62 -4.76 -7.11 7.02
N ILE A 63 -5.47 -6.91 5.91
CA ILE A 63 -6.92 -7.07 5.86
C ILE A 63 -7.22 -8.52 5.55
N ASP A 64 -7.75 -9.23 6.53
CA ASP A 64 -8.11 -10.62 6.39
C ASP A 64 -9.54 -10.74 5.88
N THR A 65 -9.69 -11.44 4.76
CA THR A 65 -10.98 -11.71 4.15
C THR A 65 -11.57 -13.06 4.57
N GLY A 66 -10.85 -13.84 5.37
CA GLY A 66 -11.26 -15.18 5.79
C GLY A 66 -11.16 -16.29 4.73
N TYR A 67 -10.74 -15.93 3.49
CA TYR A 67 -10.74 -16.88 2.36
C TYR A 67 -9.35 -17.07 1.75
N LYS A 68 -8.31 -17.07 2.59
CA LYS A 68 -6.93 -17.32 2.15
C LYS A 68 -6.50 -18.75 2.47
N PHE A 69 -5.50 -19.24 1.74
CA PHE A 69 -4.90 -20.53 2.04
C PHE A 69 -4.22 -20.54 3.40
N PRO A 70 -4.27 -21.62 4.18
CA PRO A 70 -3.61 -21.74 5.48
C PRO A 70 -2.11 -21.40 5.41
N GLU A 71 -1.44 -21.83 4.35
CA GLU A 71 -0.02 -21.58 4.12
C GLU A 71 0.32 -20.08 4.00
N MET A 72 -0.63 -19.26 3.54
CA MET A 72 -0.44 -17.80 3.49
C MET A 72 -0.44 -17.20 4.89
N TYR A 73 -1.29 -17.69 5.79
CA TYR A 73 -1.31 -17.24 7.19
C TYR A 73 -0.02 -17.65 7.91
N GLU A 74 0.41 -18.89 7.75
CA GLU A 74 1.66 -19.40 8.34
C GLU A 74 2.87 -18.61 7.83
N PHE A 75 2.94 -18.37 6.51
CA PHE A 75 4.00 -17.57 5.91
C PHE A 75 3.99 -16.14 6.45
N ARG A 76 2.83 -15.49 6.49
CA ARG A 76 2.66 -14.13 7.03
C ARG A 76 3.22 -14.02 8.44
N ASP A 77 2.77 -14.90 9.32
CA ASP A 77 3.11 -14.82 10.74
C ASP A 77 4.59 -15.13 10.98
N ARG A 78 5.12 -16.13 10.29
CA ARG A 78 6.55 -16.46 10.32
C ARG A 78 7.40 -15.30 9.81
N PHE A 79 7.08 -14.75 8.64
CA PHE A 79 7.84 -13.67 8.03
C PHE A 79 7.83 -12.40 8.89
N VAL A 80 6.67 -12.00 9.40
CA VAL A 80 6.56 -10.81 10.25
C VAL A 80 7.36 -10.98 11.55
N LYS A 81 7.34 -12.18 12.14
CA LYS A 81 8.16 -12.51 13.32
C LYS A 81 9.65 -12.44 13.01
N GLU A 82 10.07 -12.99 11.87
CA GLU A 82 11.47 -12.99 11.42
C GLU A 82 12.02 -11.56 11.28
N ILE A 83 11.27 -10.68 10.64
CA ILE A 83 11.69 -9.29 10.46
C ILE A 83 11.46 -8.42 11.70
N GLY A 84 10.79 -8.94 12.73
CA GLY A 84 10.48 -8.25 13.97
C GLY A 84 9.59 -7.02 13.80
N ALA A 85 8.67 -7.07 12.83
CA ALA A 85 7.72 -6.00 12.58
C ALA A 85 6.46 -6.13 13.45
N ARG A 86 5.78 -5.00 13.69
CA ARG A 86 4.44 -5.00 14.30
C ARG A 86 3.40 -5.28 13.22
N LEU A 87 2.59 -6.32 13.38
CA LEU A 87 1.50 -6.66 12.49
C LEU A 87 0.16 -6.35 13.16
N ILE A 88 -0.71 -5.68 12.41
CA ILE A 88 -2.12 -5.48 12.74
C ILE A 88 -2.92 -6.32 11.75
N ILE A 89 -3.81 -7.15 12.27
CA ILE A 89 -4.72 -7.95 11.46
C ILE A 89 -6.12 -7.42 11.71
N GLU A 90 -6.79 -7.00 10.66
CA GLU A 90 -8.16 -6.51 10.71
C GLU A 90 -9.02 -7.28 9.71
N GLN A 91 -10.26 -7.46 10.08
CA GLN A 91 -11.26 -8.13 9.26
C GLN A 91 -12.60 -7.42 9.40
N ASN A 92 -13.47 -7.59 8.44
CA ASN A 92 -14.84 -7.08 8.54
C ASN A 92 -15.73 -8.16 9.14
N ASP A 93 -15.84 -8.16 10.47
CA ASP A 93 -16.59 -9.17 11.22
C ASP A 93 -18.07 -9.24 10.84
N GLU A 94 -18.68 -8.09 10.53
CA GLU A 94 -20.09 -8.05 10.12
C GLU A 94 -20.33 -8.88 8.86
N TRP A 95 -19.51 -8.65 7.84
CA TRP A 95 -19.65 -9.35 6.57
C TRP A 95 -19.16 -10.81 6.62
N ILE A 96 -18.15 -11.09 7.45
CA ILE A 96 -17.70 -12.46 7.69
C ILE A 96 -18.82 -13.27 8.40
N ASN A 97 -19.42 -12.71 9.44
CA ASN A 97 -20.52 -13.35 10.17
C ASN A 97 -21.77 -13.52 9.31
N ASN A 98 -22.02 -12.59 8.39
CA ASN A 98 -23.08 -12.69 7.38
C ASN A 98 -22.72 -13.63 6.21
N LYS A 99 -21.63 -14.40 6.33
CA LYS A 99 -21.16 -15.36 5.33
C LYS A 99 -21.00 -14.76 3.94
N ALA A 100 -20.47 -13.52 3.88
CA ALA A 100 -20.12 -12.87 2.61
C ALA A 100 -19.11 -13.75 1.88
N HIS A 101 -19.49 -14.23 0.71
CA HIS A 101 -18.67 -15.16 -0.08
C HIS A 101 -18.77 -14.79 -1.56
N PRO A 102 -17.69 -14.97 -2.34
CA PRO A 102 -17.72 -14.68 -3.77
C PRO A 102 -18.82 -15.41 -4.55
N PHE A 103 -19.14 -16.64 -4.15
CA PHE A 103 -20.20 -17.42 -4.80
C PHE A 103 -21.62 -16.95 -4.45
N THR A 104 -21.82 -16.27 -3.32
CA THR A 104 -23.14 -15.76 -2.91
C THR A 104 -23.37 -14.32 -3.34
N LEU A 105 -22.36 -13.47 -3.25
CA LEU A 105 -22.45 -12.03 -3.54
C LEU A 105 -21.87 -11.63 -4.89
N GLY A 106 -21.13 -12.52 -5.52
CA GLY A 106 -20.25 -12.21 -6.64
C GLY A 106 -18.91 -11.60 -6.17
N PRO A 107 -17.85 -11.72 -6.99
CA PRO A 107 -16.50 -11.30 -6.62
C PRO A 107 -16.42 -9.80 -6.31
N ASP A 108 -17.08 -8.94 -7.07
CA ASP A 108 -17.00 -7.48 -6.91
C ASP A 108 -17.57 -7.00 -5.58
N LYS A 109 -18.78 -7.46 -5.23
CA LYS A 109 -19.41 -7.10 -3.96
C LYS A 109 -18.65 -7.67 -2.78
N CYS A 110 -18.21 -8.92 -2.88
CA CYS A 110 -17.41 -9.56 -1.85
C CYS A 110 -16.08 -8.80 -1.61
N CYS A 111 -15.36 -8.44 -2.67
CA CYS A 111 -14.16 -7.63 -2.57
C CYS A 111 -14.44 -6.24 -1.97
N ARG A 112 -15.54 -5.60 -2.36
CA ARG A 112 -15.93 -4.29 -1.83
C ARG A 112 -16.14 -4.32 -0.32
N TYR A 113 -16.87 -5.30 0.18
CA TYR A 113 -17.20 -5.40 1.60
C TYR A 113 -16.03 -5.91 2.45
N LEU A 114 -15.37 -6.98 2.01
CA LEU A 114 -14.32 -7.61 2.81
C LEU A 114 -12.96 -6.90 2.72
N LYS A 115 -12.64 -6.28 1.56
CA LYS A 115 -11.36 -5.57 1.39
C LYS A 115 -11.51 -4.08 1.54
N THR A 116 -12.34 -3.44 0.69
CA THR A 116 -12.37 -1.97 0.62
C THR A 116 -12.97 -1.38 1.88
N GLN A 117 -14.15 -1.85 2.28
CA GLN A 117 -14.78 -1.38 3.51
C GLN A 117 -13.95 -1.75 4.73
N GLY A 118 -13.49 -3.01 4.82
CA GLY A 118 -12.62 -3.44 5.91
C GLY A 118 -11.34 -2.61 6.05
N LEU A 119 -10.75 -2.19 4.91
CA LEU A 119 -9.61 -1.28 4.93
C LEU A 119 -9.96 0.10 5.46
N LEU A 120 -11.05 0.70 4.99
CA LEU A 120 -11.49 2.04 5.44
C LEU A 120 -11.82 2.03 6.94
N ASP A 121 -12.54 1.03 7.40
CA ASP A 121 -12.89 0.85 8.80
C ASP A 121 -11.63 0.70 9.67
N ALA A 122 -10.66 -0.10 9.21
CA ALA A 122 -9.39 -0.30 9.91
C ALA A 122 -8.54 0.99 9.96
N LEU A 123 -8.44 1.74 8.87
CA LEU A 123 -7.72 3.02 8.84
C LEU A 123 -8.33 4.01 9.83
N ASN A 124 -9.65 4.14 9.85
CA ASN A 124 -10.36 5.02 10.77
C ASN A 124 -10.23 4.56 12.23
N LYS A 125 -10.41 3.25 12.49
CA LYS A 125 -10.30 2.65 13.84
C LYS A 125 -8.96 2.94 14.51
N HIS A 126 -7.88 2.85 13.73
CA HIS A 126 -6.53 3.07 14.23
C HIS A 126 -6.03 4.51 14.08
N GLY A 127 -6.79 5.38 13.43
CA GLY A 127 -6.42 6.78 13.18
C GLY A 127 -5.18 6.92 12.31
N PHE A 128 -5.02 6.05 11.30
CA PHE A 128 -3.92 6.15 10.37
C PHE A 128 -4.13 7.34 9.41
N ASP A 129 -3.08 8.14 9.25
CA ASP A 129 -3.06 9.34 8.42
C ASP A 129 -2.37 9.13 7.06
N ALA A 130 -1.66 8.02 6.88
CA ALA A 130 -1.11 7.58 5.60
C ALA A 130 -1.08 6.05 5.50
N ALA A 131 -1.33 5.52 4.28
CA ALA A 131 -1.26 4.10 4.00
C ALA A 131 -0.38 3.85 2.76
N PHE A 132 0.70 3.06 2.93
CA PHE A 132 1.50 2.60 1.81
C PHE A 132 0.79 1.48 1.06
N GLY A 133 0.61 1.65 -0.24
CA GLY A 133 0.06 0.65 -1.14
C GLY A 133 0.97 0.43 -2.35
N GLY A 134 1.16 -0.83 -2.74
CA GLY A 134 1.90 -1.19 -3.95
C GLY A 134 0.93 -1.30 -5.12
N ALA A 135 0.99 -0.34 -6.04
CA ALA A 135 0.18 -0.35 -7.25
C ALA A 135 0.94 0.35 -8.38
N ARG A 136 0.67 -0.06 -9.62
CA ARG A 136 1.16 0.63 -10.82
C ARG A 136 -0.03 1.26 -11.53
N ARG A 137 0.19 2.42 -12.16
CA ARG A 137 -0.85 3.14 -12.91
C ARG A 137 -1.34 2.35 -14.13
N ASP A 138 -0.44 1.58 -14.75
CA ASP A 138 -0.69 0.76 -15.94
C ASP A 138 -1.31 -0.62 -15.62
N GLU A 139 -1.47 -0.96 -14.34
CA GLU A 139 -1.99 -2.27 -13.93
C GLU A 139 -3.50 -2.37 -14.14
N GLU A 140 -4.22 -1.30 -13.87
CA GLU A 140 -5.67 -1.25 -13.97
C GLU A 140 -6.15 0.19 -14.27
N LYS A 141 -7.15 0.32 -15.14
CA LYS A 141 -7.71 1.60 -15.57
C LYS A 141 -8.13 2.51 -14.40
N SER A 142 -8.69 1.94 -13.33
CA SER A 142 -9.09 2.71 -12.15
C SER A 142 -7.91 3.31 -11.38
N ARG A 143 -6.69 2.81 -11.61
CA ARG A 143 -5.45 3.25 -10.97
C ARG A 143 -4.67 4.29 -11.77
N ALA A 144 -5.03 4.55 -13.03
CA ALA A 144 -4.34 5.52 -13.88
C ALA A 144 -4.28 6.93 -13.26
N LYS A 145 -5.29 7.29 -12.47
CA LYS A 145 -5.36 8.57 -11.74
C LYS A 145 -4.49 8.66 -10.49
N GLU A 146 -4.00 7.54 -9.97
CA GLU A 146 -3.25 7.53 -8.71
C GLU A 146 -1.91 8.25 -8.86
N ARG A 147 -1.48 8.89 -7.79
CA ARG A 147 -0.21 9.60 -7.67
C ARG A 147 0.70 8.88 -6.67
N VAL A 148 1.96 9.28 -6.57
CA VAL A 148 2.85 8.80 -5.49
C VAL A 148 2.23 9.11 -4.14
N TYR A 149 1.69 10.32 -3.98
CA TYR A 149 0.85 10.72 -2.86
C TYR A 149 -0.57 10.96 -3.35
N SER A 150 -1.43 9.97 -3.18
CA SER A 150 -2.84 10.09 -3.55
C SER A 150 -3.68 10.56 -2.39
N VAL A 151 -4.11 11.82 -2.40
CA VAL A 151 -4.97 12.39 -1.36
C VAL A 151 -6.40 11.90 -1.53
N ARG A 152 -6.98 11.42 -0.43
CA ARG A 152 -8.35 10.93 -0.36
C ARG A 152 -9.16 11.78 0.61
N ASP A 153 -10.46 11.89 0.32
CA ASP A 153 -11.39 12.56 1.22
C ASP A 153 -11.76 11.70 2.44
N SER A 154 -12.61 12.22 3.31
CA SER A 154 -13.10 11.51 4.51
C SER A 154 -13.87 10.22 4.21
N PHE A 155 -14.30 10.01 2.97
CA PHE A 155 -14.98 8.80 2.51
C PHE A 155 -14.01 7.81 1.83
N GLY A 156 -12.71 8.10 1.83
CA GLY A 156 -11.69 7.32 1.16
C GLY A 156 -11.69 7.44 -0.37
N GLN A 157 -12.42 8.42 -0.92
CA GLN A 157 -12.46 8.67 -2.36
C GLN A 157 -11.30 9.57 -2.79
N TRP A 158 -10.77 9.29 -3.98
CA TRP A 158 -9.71 10.11 -4.56
C TRP A 158 -10.20 11.54 -4.81
N ASN A 159 -9.46 12.52 -4.26
CA ASN A 159 -9.83 13.93 -4.34
C ASN A 159 -9.04 14.64 -5.45
N PRO A 160 -9.64 14.95 -6.61
CA PRO A 160 -8.93 15.55 -7.73
C PRO A 160 -8.38 16.96 -7.46
N LYS A 161 -8.98 17.70 -6.53
CA LYS A 161 -8.61 19.08 -6.25
C LYS A 161 -7.42 19.26 -5.32
N ASN A 162 -7.12 18.25 -4.51
CA ASN A 162 -6.11 18.31 -3.45
C ASN A 162 -4.91 17.40 -3.69
N GLN A 163 -4.68 16.99 -4.94
CA GLN A 163 -3.53 16.14 -5.24
C GLN A 163 -2.22 16.93 -5.12
N ARG A 164 -1.19 16.27 -4.54
CA ARG A 164 0.15 16.82 -4.46
C ARG A 164 0.79 16.79 -5.86
N PRO A 165 1.44 17.87 -6.32
CA PRO A 165 2.20 17.86 -7.57
C PRO A 165 3.37 16.87 -7.48
N GLU A 166 3.57 16.07 -8.52
CA GLU A 166 4.73 15.20 -8.63
C GLU A 166 5.82 15.94 -9.39
N LEU A 167 6.79 16.51 -8.69
CA LEU A 167 7.81 17.39 -9.27
C LEU A 167 8.66 16.73 -10.36
N TRP A 168 8.95 15.43 -10.21
CA TRP A 168 9.71 14.67 -11.21
C TRP A 168 8.90 14.36 -12.48
N ASN A 169 7.58 14.40 -12.43
CA ASN A 169 6.74 14.23 -13.61
C ASN A 169 6.47 15.53 -14.36
N ILE A 170 6.62 16.69 -13.73
CA ILE A 170 6.46 18.00 -14.39
C ILE A 170 7.43 18.18 -15.56
N TYR A 171 8.61 17.56 -15.49
CA TYR A 171 9.65 17.65 -16.52
C TYR A 171 9.74 16.40 -17.40
N ASN A 172 8.83 15.45 -17.26
CA ASN A 172 8.81 14.25 -18.07
C ASN A 172 8.01 14.48 -19.36
N SER A 173 8.72 14.71 -20.46
CA SER A 173 8.12 14.92 -21.79
C SER A 173 7.40 13.69 -22.38
N ASN A 174 7.49 12.53 -21.72
CA ASN A 174 6.84 11.30 -22.16
C ASN A 174 5.48 11.06 -21.47
N ILE A 175 4.98 12.01 -20.67
CA ILE A 175 3.63 11.95 -20.13
C ILE A 175 2.66 12.27 -21.26
N GLU A 176 1.77 11.35 -21.57
CA GLU A 176 0.70 11.57 -22.54
C GLU A 176 -0.36 12.52 -21.96
N ASP A 177 -0.98 13.36 -22.82
CA ASP A 177 -2.01 14.34 -22.42
C ASP A 177 -3.22 13.74 -21.70
N ASN A 178 -3.41 12.42 -21.80
CA ASN A 178 -4.49 11.68 -21.13
C ASN A 178 -4.17 11.26 -19.69
N GLU A 179 -2.97 11.55 -19.18
CA GLU A 179 -2.53 11.25 -17.81
C GLU A 179 -2.75 12.41 -16.84
N ASN A 180 -3.33 13.52 -17.32
CA ASN A 180 -3.65 14.72 -16.54
C ASN A 180 -5.03 14.65 -15.89
#